data_7d747e1db28916cad0a138329b5f995c
#
_entry.id   7d747e1db28916cad0a138329b5f995c
#
_cell.length_a   1.000
_cell.length_b   1.000
_cell.length_c   1.000
_cell.angle_alpha   90.00
_cell.angle_beta   90.00
_cell.angle_gamma   90.00
#
_symmetry.space_group_name_H-M   'P 1'
#
loop_
_entity.id
_entity.type
_entity.pdbx_description
1 polymer ?
#
loop_
_entity_poly.entity_id
_entity_poly.type
_entity_poly.pdbx_seq_one_letter_code
_entity_poly.pdbx_strand_id
1 'polypeptide(L)'
;MSSLKDFPHLTDLPNIDTALFERPSSDRLGVPQNAEHAPKILLLYGSLRERSFSRLAVEEAARLLTAMGAETRIFDPKGLPLPDAADASHPKVDELRTLAQWSEGMVWCSPERHGAMTGIMKAQIDWIPLS
;
A
#
# COMPACT_ATOMS: atom_id res chain seq x y z
N MET A 1 -11.36 4.25 -6.63
CA MET A 1 -9.90 3.88 -6.62
C MET A 1 -9.09 5.11 -6.30
N SER A 2 -8.42 5.10 -5.16
CA SER A 2 -7.44 6.16 -4.84
C SER A 2 -6.24 6.00 -5.78
N SER A 3 -6.22 6.81 -6.82
CA SER A 3 -5.07 6.92 -7.70
C SER A 3 -4.02 7.84 -7.06
N LEU A 4 -2.78 7.81 -7.54
CA LEU A 4 -1.76 8.79 -7.16
C LEU A 4 -2.24 10.25 -7.31
N LYS A 5 -3.27 10.48 -8.13
CA LYS A 5 -3.91 11.79 -8.29
C LYS A 5 -4.63 12.27 -7.03
N ASP A 6 -5.04 11.33 -6.17
CA ASP A 6 -5.67 11.65 -4.89
C ASP A 6 -4.62 12.03 -3.82
N PHE A 7 -3.33 11.84 -4.12
CA PHE A 7 -2.19 12.17 -3.28
C PHE A 7 -1.13 12.94 -4.08
N PRO A 8 -1.45 14.16 -4.57
CA PRO A 8 -0.54 14.92 -5.44
C PRO A 8 0.81 15.26 -4.79
N HIS A 9 0.87 15.23 -3.46
CA HIS A 9 2.09 15.45 -2.67
C HIS A 9 3.03 14.23 -2.62
N LEU A 10 2.64 13.08 -3.16
CA LEU A 10 3.50 11.89 -3.21
C LEU A 10 4.64 12.00 -4.25
N THR A 11 4.63 13.04 -5.08
CA THR A 11 5.71 13.28 -6.04
C THR A 11 6.93 13.98 -5.42
N ASP A 12 6.76 14.59 -4.26
CA ASP A 12 7.82 15.27 -3.53
C ASP A 12 8.40 14.39 -2.43
N LEU A 13 9.65 14.64 -2.06
CA LEU A 13 10.36 13.95 -0.97
C LEU A 13 10.68 14.95 0.16
N PRO A 14 9.67 15.56 0.82
CA PRO A 14 9.90 16.66 1.75
C PRO A 14 10.63 16.26 3.04
N ASN A 15 10.67 14.98 3.36
CA ASN A 15 11.26 14.46 4.59
C ASN A 15 12.63 13.82 4.38
N ILE A 16 13.21 13.97 3.20
CA ILE A 16 14.46 13.31 2.82
C ILE A 16 15.45 14.35 2.31
N ASP A 17 16.70 14.19 2.74
CA ASP A 17 17.82 14.83 2.06
C ASP A 17 18.05 14.12 0.72
N THR A 18 17.59 14.75 -0.35
CA THR A 18 17.67 14.18 -1.70
C THR A 18 19.10 13.97 -2.18
N ALA A 19 20.08 14.66 -1.59
CA ALA A 19 21.51 14.46 -1.89
C ALA A 19 22.03 13.10 -1.37
N LEU A 20 21.38 12.55 -0.34
CA LEU A 20 21.72 11.27 0.25
C LEU A 20 20.85 10.12 -0.26
N PHE A 21 19.83 10.43 -1.05
CA PHE A 21 18.91 9.42 -1.55
C PHE A 21 19.50 8.68 -2.75
N GLU A 22 19.78 7.39 -2.58
CA GLU A 22 20.22 6.53 -3.65
C GLU A 22 19.07 5.66 -4.17
N ARG A 23 18.84 5.71 -5.48
CA ARG A 23 17.91 4.77 -6.12
C ARG A 23 18.52 3.38 -6.15
N PRO A 24 17.74 2.32 -5.90
CA PRO A 24 18.18 0.95 -6.12
C PRO A 24 18.68 0.77 -7.56
N SER A 25 19.82 0.12 -7.72
CA SER A 25 20.31 -0.27 -9.03
C SER A 25 19.67 -1.59 -9.45
N SER A 26 18.95 -1.59 -10.58
CA SER A 26 18.38 -2.81 -11.16
C SER A 26 19.45 -3.89 -11.41
N ASP A 27 20.66 -3.48 -11.79
CA ASP A 27 21.80 -4.39 -12.04
C ASP A 27 22.23 -5.10 -10.75
N ARG A 28 22.25 -4.39 -9.63
CA ARG A 28 22.58 -4.97 -8.31
C ARG A 28 21.50 -5.91 -7.78
N LEU A 29 20.26 -5.67 -8.16
CA LEU A 29 19.11 -6.49 -7.72
C LEU A 29 18.87 -7.71 -8.63
N GLY A 30 19.64 -7.86 -9.71
CA GLY A 30 19.45 -8.94 -10.66
C GLY A 30 18.12 -8.87 -11.41
N VAL A 31 17.51 -7.69 -11.48
CA VAL A 31 16.28 -7.48 -12.23
C VAL A 31 16.56 -7.68 -13.73
N PRO A 32 15.77 -8.50 -14.44
CA PRO A 32 15.94 -8.66 -15.88
C PRO A 32 15.87 -7.31 -16.59
N GLN A 33 16.82 -7.05 -17.51
CA GLN A 33 16.86 -5.80 -18.28
C GLN A 33 15.64 -5.60 -19.19
N ASN A 34 14.86 -6.67 -19.41
CA ASN A 34 13.65 -6.69 -20.20
C ASN A 34 12.37 -6.70 -19.34
N ALA A 35 12.41 -6.20 -18.13
CA ALA A 35 11.19 -6.04 -17.32
C ALA A 35 10.19 -5.14 -18.06
N GLU A 36 9.01 -5.69 -18.35
CA GLU A 36 7.99 -5.04 -19.20
C GLU A 36 7.30 -3.85 -18.51
N HIS A 37 7.38 -3.78 -17.18
CA HIS A 37 6.74 -2.74 -16.36
C HIS A 37 7.48 -2.51 -15.04
N ALA A 38 7.19 -1.37 -14.40
CA ALA A 38 7.67 -1.08 -13.05
C ALA A 38 7.06 -2.06 -12.01
N PRO A 39 7.75 -2.34 -10.90
CA PRO A 39 7.18 -3.12 -9.81
C PRO A 39 5.88 -2.50 -9.30
N LYS A 40 4.86 -3.32 -9.08
CA LYS A 40 3.53 -2.90 -8.62
C LYS A 40 3.36 -3.19 -7.15
N ILE A 41 3.27 -2.15 -6.33
CA ILE A 41 3.23 -2.27 -4.87
C ILE A 41 1.92 -1.71 -4.32
N LEU A 42 1.20 -2.56 -3.59
CA LEU A 42 0.01 -2.17 -2.84
C LEU A 42 0.39 -1.88 -1.38
N LEU A 43 -0.07 -0.76 -0.86
CA LEU A 43 0.17 -0.36 0.52
C LEU A 43 -1.14 -0.36 1.31
N LEU A 44 -1.13 -1.04 2.46
CA LEU A 44 -2.26 -1.16 3.36
C LEU A 44 -1.93 -0.51 4.71
N TYR A 45 -2.91 0.15 5.32
CA TYR A 45 -2.77 0.68 6.68
C TYR A 45 -3.96 0.28 7.56
N GLY A 46 -3.70 0.09 8.85
CA GLY A 46 -4.62 -0.52 9.80
C GLY A 46 -5.30 0.47 10.74
N SER A 47 -5.77 1.61 10.26
CA SER A 47 -6.44 2.62 11.09
C SER A 47 -7.55 3.34 10.33
N LEU A 48 -8.66 3.64 11.04
CA LEU A 48 -9.74 4.49 10.52
C LEU A 48 -9.73 5.89 11.13
N ARG A 49 -8.74 6.22 11.95
CA ARG A 49 -8.63 7.55 12.55
C ARG A 49 -8.35 8.58 11.46
N GLU A 50 -8.97 9.75 11.56
CA GLU A 50 -8.72 10.86 10.65
C GLU A 50 -7.22 11.24 10.64
N ARG A 51 -6.63 11.40 11.82
CA ARG A 51 -5.18 11.52 11.98
C ARG A 51 -4.58 10.15 12.31
N SER A 52 -4.14 9.47 11.29
CA SER A 52 -3.56 8.13 11.40
C SER A 52 -2.06 8.18 11.11
N PHE A 53 -1.24 7.80 12.09
CA PHE A 53 0.21 7.70 11.89
C PHE A 53 0.59 6.54 10.96
N SER A 54 -0.16 5.44 10.98
CA SER A 54 0.07 4.34 10.04
C SER A 54 -0.25 4.74 8.60
N ARG A 55 -1.27 5.56 8.37
CA ARG A 55 -1.54 6.14 7.05
C ARG A 55 -0.40 7.05 6.60
N LEU A 56 0.07 7.95 7.48
CA LEU A 56 1.19 8.84 7.16
C LEU A 56 2.46 8.06 6.83
N ALA A 57 2.75 6.98 7.56
CA ALA A 57 3.89 6.10 7.28
C ALA A 57 3.76 5.40 5.93
N VAL A 58 2.56 4.94 5.58
CA VAL A 58 2.27 4.33 4.27
C VAL A 58 2.40 5.35 3.13
N GLU A 59 1.92 6.57 3.33
CA GLU A 59 2.08 7.65 2.35
C GLU A 59 3.57 7.98 2.11
N GLU A 60 4.38 8.00 3.17
CA GLU A 60 5.83 8.19 3.04
C GLU A 60 6.51 7.02 2.33
N ALA A 61 6.14 5.79 2.67
CA ALA A 61 6.62 4.60 1.97
C ALA A 61 6.27 4.65 0.46
N ALA A 62 5.06 5.11 0.13
CA ALA A 62 4.63 5.26 -1.26
C ALA A 62 5.46 6.31 -2.01
N ARG A 63 5.79 7.45 -1.37
CA ARG A 63 6.69 8.45 -1.96
C ARG A 63 8.06 7.87 -2.28
N LEU A 64 8.65 7.16 -1.32
CA LEU A 64 9.96 6.54 -1.49
C LEU A 64 9.95 5.48 -2.59
N LEU A 65 8.99 4.57 -2.58
CA LEU A 65 8.86 3.53 -3.59
C LEU A 65 8.62 4.11 -4.99
N THR A 66 7.82 5.15 -5.09
CA THR A 66 7.60 5.85 -6.37
C THR A 66 8.88 6.51 -6.87
N ALA A 67 9.64 7.16 -5.98
CA ALA A 67 10.95 7.73 -6.32
C ALA A 67 11.97 6.67 -6.72
N MET A 68 11.85 5.45 -6.19
CA MET A 68 12.66 4.28 -6.58
C MET A 68 12.22 3.63 -7.89
N GLY A 69 11.12 4.10 -8.49
CA GLY A 69 10.64 3.61 -9.78
C GLY A 69 9.51 2.58 -9.71
N ALA A 70 8.92 2.34 -8.55
CA ALA A 70 7.75 1.48 -8.42
C ALA A 70 6.45 2.21 -8.77
N GLU A 71 5.46 1.48 -9.25
CA GLU A 71 4.07 1.93 -9.30
C GLU A 71 3.40 1.58 -7.99
N THR A 72 2.83 2.58 -7.31
CA THR A 72 2.26 2.40 -5.96
C THR A 72 0.77 2.71 -5.95
N ARG A 73 0.02 1.96 -5.15
CA ARG A 73 -1.39 2.23 -4.82
C ARG A 73 -1.62 2.01 -3.34
N ILE A 74 -2.40 2.90 -2.74
CA ILE A 74 -2.78 2.82 -1.33
C ILE A 74 -4.26 2.46 -1.26
N PHE A 75 -4.62 1.49 -0.44
CA PHE A 75 -6.01 1.15 -0.16
C PHE A 75 -6.46 1.87 1.12
N ASP A 76 -7.60 2.56 1.04
CA ASP A 76 -8.27 3.16 2.20
C ASP A 76 -9.21 2.12 2.82
N PRO A 77 -8.99 1.67 4.07
CA PRO A 77 -9.83 0.66 4.72
C PRO A 77 -11.20 1.18 5.17
N LYS A 78 -11.46 2.48 5.05
CA LYS A 78 -12.75 3.06 5.44
C LYS A 78 -13.89 2.45 4.61
N GLY A 79 -14.89 1.95 5.30
CA GLY A 79 -16.04 1.33 4.66
C GLY A 79 -15.87 -0.15 4.30
N LEU A 80 -14.71 -0.74 4.57
CA LEU A 80 -14.52 -2.18 4.41
C LEU A 80 -15.31 -2.92 5.50
N PRO A 81 -16.25 -3.83 5.15
CA PRO A 81 -16.97 -4.61 6.14
C PRO A 81 -16.05 -5.64 6.80
N LEU A 82 -16.45 -6.12 7.97
CA LEU A 82 -15.81 -7.29 8.57
C LEU A 82 -16.07 -8.53 7.70
N PRO A 83 -15.13 -9.47 7.63
CA PRO A 83 -15.39 -10.80 7.06
C PRO A 83 -16.66 -11.42 7.70
N ASP A 84 -17.42 -12.16 6.91
CA ASP A 84 -18.72 -12.74 7.27
C ASP A 84 -19.87 -11.75 7.46
N ALA A 85 -19.62 -10.46 7.54
CA ALA A 85 -20.66 -9.40 7.60
C ALA A 85 -21.18 -8.97 6.22
N ALA A 86 -20.48 -9.35 5.16
CA ALA A 86 -20.83 -9.09 3.77
C ALA A 86 -20.28 -10.20 2.87
N ASP A 87 -20.71 -10.24 1.63
CA ASP A 87 -20.12 -11.13 0.63
C ASP A 87 -19.04 -10.39 -0.21
N ALA A 88 -18.37 -11.16 -1.07
CA ALA A 88 -17.28 -10.64 -1.89
C ALA A 88 -17.74 -9.63 -2.97
N SER A 89 -19.02 -9.49 -3.20
CA SER A 89 -19.57 -8.50 -4.15
C SER A 89 -19.65 -7.09 -3.55
N HIS A 90 -19.40 -6.93 -2.24
CA HIS A 90 -19.37 -5.62 -1.62
C HIS A 90 -18.32 -4.74 -2.32
N PRO A 91 -18.63 -3.50 -2.75
CA PRO A 91 -17.74 -2.68 -3.57
C PRO A 91 -16.36 -2.46 -2.96
N LYS A 92 -16.29 -2.32 -1.63
CA LYS A 92 -15.02 -2.11 -0.93
C LYS A 92 -14.17 -3.38 -0.86
N VAL A 93 -14.81 -4.54 -0.82
CA VAL A 93 -14.12 -5.84 -0.89
C VAL A 93 -13.59 -6.09 -2.30
N ASP A 94 -14.40 -5.80 -3.32
CA ASP A 94 -13.99 -5.92 -4.72
C ASP A 94 -12.80 -4.99 -5.03
N GLU A 95 -12.83 -3.75 -4.55
CA GLU A 95 -11.70 -2.82 -4.67
C GLU A 95 -10.41 -3.41 -4.10
N LEU A 96 -10.46 -3.91 -2.86
CA LEU A 96 -9.28 -4.50 -2.19
C LEU A 96 -8.75 -5.72 -2.96
N ARG A 97 -9.62 -6.60 -3.39
CA ARG A 97 -9.25 -7.81 -4.14
C ARG A 97 -8.66 -7.48 -5.50
N THR A 98 -9.23 -6.50 -6.20
CA THR A 98 -8.70 -6.02 -7.48
C THR A 98 -7.31 -5.43 -7.31
N LEU A 99 -7.08 -4.63 -6.27
CA LEU A 99 -5.77 -4.07 -5.96
C LEU A 99 -4.76 -5.16 -5.56
N ALA A 100 -5.19 -6.15 -4.78
CA ALA A 100 -4.34 -7.27 -4.41
C ALA A 100 -3.90 -8.09 -5.62
N GLN A 101 -4.80 -8.39 -6.56
CA GLN A 101 -4.49 -9.08 -7.81
C GLN A 101 -3.57 -8.25 -8.72
N TRP A 102 -3.74 -6.93 -8.74
CA TRP A 102 -2.88 -6.04 -9.50
C TRP A 102 -1.45 -6.00 -8.96
N SER A 103 -1.27 -6.14 -7.65
CA SER A 103 0.02 -5.97 -6.98
C SER A 103 0.93 -7.18 -7.12
N GLU A 104 2.23 -6.91 -7.14
CA GLU A 104 3.30 -7.92 -7.10
C GLU A 104 3.96 -8.01 -5.73
N GLY A 105 3.75 -6.97 -4.90
CA GLY A 105 4.23 -6.90 -3.54
C GLY A 105 3.37 -5.96 -2.72
N MET A 106 3.49 -6.05 -1.39
CA MET A 106 2.70 -5.23 -0.47
C MET A 106 3.56 -4.64 0.63
N VAL A 107 3.13 -3.47 1.12
CA VAL A 107 3.61 -2.88 2.38
C VAL A 107 2.43 -2.81 3.33
N TRP A 108 2.59 -3.33 4.54
CA TRP A 108 1.57 -3.29 5.58
C TRP A 108 2.06 -2.44 6.74
N CYS A 109 1.27 -1.46 7.15
CA CYS A 109 1.55 -0.64 8.32
C CYS A 109 0.32 -0.63 9.24
N SER A 110 0.46 -1.23 10.41
CA SER A 110 -0.62 -1.29 11.40
C SER A 110 -0.20 -0.62 12.69
N PRO A 111 -1.11 0.12 13.36
CA PRO A 111 -0.94 0.41 14.78
C PRO A 111 -0.83 -0.90 15.57
N GLU A 112 -0.11 -0.86 16.68
CA GLU A 112 -0.08 -1.97 17.64
C GLU A 112 -1.27 -1.85 18.59
N ARG A 113 -1.95 -2.96 18.85
CA ARG A 113 -2.97 -3.10 19.88
C ARG A 113 -2.79 -4.43 20.60
N HIS A 114 -2.51 -4.36 21.90
CA HIS A 114 -2.31 -5.55 22.74
C HIS A 114 -1.25 -6.51 22.19
N GLY A 115 -0.16 -5.98 21.66
CA GLY A 115 0.95 -6.76 21.12
C GLY A 115 0.72 -7.33 19.72
N ALA A 116 -0.32 -6.90 19.03
CA ALA A 116 -0.68 -7.41 17.69
C ALA A 116 -1.12 -6.27 16.75
N MET A 117 -1.35 -6.62 15.50
CA MET A 117 -1.98 -5.74 14.53
C MET A 117 -3.41 -5.39 14.94
N THR A 118 -3.95 -4.29 14.41
CA THR A 118 -5.35 -3.93 14.63
C THR A 118 -6.31 -4.89 13.92
N GLY A 119 -7.55 -4.98 14.42
CA GLY A 119 -8.62 -5.69 13.71
C GLY A 119 -8.90 -5.12 12.32
N ILE A 120 -8.66 -3.82 12.10
CA ILE A 120 -8.79 -3.17 10.79
C ILE A 120 -7.76 -3.72 9.80
N MET A 121 -6.51 -3.92 10.21
CA MET A 121 -5.50 -4.58 9.37
C MET A 121 -5.85 -6.05 9.13
N LYS A 122 -6.24 -6.78 10.17
CA LYS A 122 -6.59 -8.20 10.06
C LYS A 122 -7.78 -8.42 9.13
N ALA A 123 -8.79 -7.55 9.17
CA ALA A 123 -9.93 -7.62 8.26
C ALA A 123 -9.50 -7.48 6.78
N GLN A 124 -8.58 -6.59 6.48
CA GLN A 124 -8.02 -6.46 5.14
C GLN A 124 -7.35 -7.77 4.69
N ILE A 125 -6.51 -8.34 5.54
CA ILE A 125 -5.82 -9.60 5.25
C ILE A 125 -6.82 -10.74 5.01
N ASP A 126 -7.86 -10.83 5.84
CA ASP A 126 -8.87 -11.88 5.75
C ASP A 126 -9.70 -11.80 4.46
N TRP A 127 -9.87 -10.61 3.89
CA TRP A 127 -10.56 -10.42 2.61
C TRP A 127 -9.70 -10.74 1.38
N ILE A 128 -8.39 -10.74 1.51
CA ILE A 128 -7.48 -11.08 0.40
C ILE A 128 -7.51 -12.59 0.21
N PRO A 129 -7.92 -13.10 -0.96
CA PRO A 129 -7.99 -14.53 -1.18
C PRO A 129 -6.60 -15.17 -1.24
N LEU A 130 -6.52 -16.40 -0.80
CA LEU A 130 -5.34 -17.26 -0.95
C LEU A 130 -5.26 -17.86 -2.37
N SER A 131 -5.33 -17.04 -3.41
CA SER A 131 -5.31 -17.47 -4.83
C SER A 131 -6.32 -18.59 -5.16
#